data_b3db5e675ac9ba44f0137665c38de66a
#
_entry.id   b3db5e675ac9ba44f0137665c38de66a
#
_cell.length_a   1.000
_cell.length_b   1.000
_cell.length_c   1.000
_cell.angle_alpha   90.00
_cell.angle_beta   90.00
_cell.angle_gamma   90.00
#
_symmetry.space_group_name_H-M   'P 1'
#
loop_
_entity.id
_entity.type
_entity.pdbx_description
1 polymer ?
#
loop_
_entity_poly.entity_id
_entity_poly.type
_entity_poly.pdbx_seq_one_letter_code
_entity_poly.pdbx_strand_id
1 'polypeptide(L)'
;IFMFLCLISIIEVFSAASTLTYKSGDHWGPITNHCTLLMFGFVITWIVHNISCKWFKVLPILLLPLSAALLLYLTAYGVLTNDAARWIPILGFQFQPSEIGKMGVIIGVALILSKMQEENTANKKAFRYVLIISLPICALIFRENGSTALLLFGVTMIMMFIGRIPWKQMAKLIGALCLIAIVGFLSIRYIPADTLAHVSRRLPTMQSRIINHFEDKKAITPAEFDIDKDAQVAHANIAIASSNVIGKMPGNSVERDFLSQAFSDFI
;
A
#
# COMPACT_ATOMS: atom_id res chain seq x y z
N ILE A 1 1.82 -19.64 -11.96
CA ILE A 1 1.85 -18.16 -11.88
C ILE A 1 2.85 -17.71 -10.81
N PHE A 2 2.74 -18.16 -9.54
CA PHE A 2 3.62 -17.73 -8.44
C PHE A 2 5.11 -17.92 -8.76
N MET A 3 5.54 -19.11 -9.16
CA MET A 3 6.94 -19.39 -9.51
C MET A 3 7.44 -18.55 -10.69
N PHE A 4 6.57 -18.28 -11.66
CA PHE A 4 6.88 -17.42 -12.78
C PHE A 4 7.12 -15.97 -12.34
N LEU A 5 6.29 -15.45 -11.44
CA LEU A 5 6.48 -14.12 -10.85
C LEU A 5 7.76 -14.04 -10.01
N CYS A 6 8.10 -15.10 -9.27
CA CYS A 6 9.37 -15.15 -8.53
C CYS A 6 10.59 -15.08 -9.47
N LEU A 7 10.56 -15.78 -10.62
CA LEU A 7 11.62 -15.72 -11.61
C LEU A 7 11.76 -14.32 -12.21
N ILE A 8 10.65 -13.68 -12.58
CA ILE A 8 10.64 -12.29 -13.05
C ILE A 8 11.25 -11.39 -11.97
N SER A 9 10.80 -11.52 -10.72
CA SER A 9 11.31 -10.70 -9.61
C SER A 9 12.82 -10.84 -9.40
N ILE A 10 13.38 -12.03 -9.56
CA ILE A 10 14.83 -12.25 -9.46
C ILE A 10 15.58 -11.52 -10.60
N ILE A 11 15.07 -11.62 -11.82
CA ILE A 11 15.66 -10.96 -13.00
C ILE A 11 15.60 -9.44 -12.85
N GLU A 12 14.45 -8.91 -12.39
CA GLU A 12 14.26 -7.46 -12.18
C GLU A 12 15.17 -6.92 -11.07
N VAL A 13 15.26 -7.60 -9.93
CA VAL A 13 16.15 -7.21 -8.85
C VAL A 13 17.62 -7.26 -9.30
N PHE A 14 18.01 -8.27 -10.08
CA PHE A 14 19.34 -8.31 -10.67
C PHE A 14 19.60 -7.09 -11.56
N SER A 15 18.64 -6.76 -12.42
CA SER A 15 18.72 -5.63 -13.34
C SER A 15 18.80 -4.29 -12.61
N ALA A 16 17.98 -4.10 -11.57
CA ALA A 16 17.84 -2.82 -10.86
C ALA A 16 18.89 -2.61 -9.74
N ALA A 17 19.52 -3.67 -9.23
CA ALA A 17 20.45 -3.59 -8.10
C ALA A 17 21.84 -3.04 -8.46
N SER A 18 22.13 -2.68 -9.71
CA SER A 18 23.45 -2.21 -10.13
C SER A 18 23.91 -0.97 -9.39
N THR A 19 23.01 -0.03 -9.07
CA THR A 19 23.33 1.18 -8.29
C THR A 19 23.75 0.88 -6.85
N LEU A 20 23.14 -0.15 -6.23
CA LEU A 20 23.51 -0.61 -4.89
C LEU A 20 24.89 -1.30 -4.93
N THR A 21 25.15 -2.09 -5.96
CA THR A 21 26.43 -2.78 -6.14
C THR A 21 27.57 -1.84 -6.38
N TYR A 22 27.35 -0.76 -7.13
CA TYR A 22 28.39 0.24 -7.37
C TYR A 22 28.83 0.94 -6.07
N LYS A 23 27.91 1.17 -5.14
CA LYS A 23 28.20 1.80 -3.83
C LYS A 23 28.83 0.82 -2.83
N SER A 24 28.45 -0.44 -2.85
CA SER A 24 28.88 -1.46 -1.87
C SER A 24 30.05 -2.32 -2.34
N GLY A 25 30.35 -2.35 -3.65
CA GLY A 25 31.36 -3.25 -4.26
C GLY A 25 30.93 -4.74 -4.29
N ASP A 26 29.75 -5.09 -3.75
CA ASP A 26 29.26 -6.45 -3.69
C ASP A 26 28.11 -6.65 -4.73
N HIS A 27 28.43 -7.33 -5.82
CA HIS A 27 27.49 -7.59 -6.91
C HIS A 27 26.43 -8.65 -6.58
N TRP A 28 26.70 -9.54 -5.64
CA TRP A 28 25.84 -10.68 -5.35
C TRP A 28 24.97 -10.47 -4.11
N GLY A 29 25.34 -9.55 -3.23
CA GLY A 29 24.65 -9.31 -1.96
C GLY A 29 23.14 -9.06 -2.09
N PRO A 30 22.68 -8.10 -2.92
CA PRO A 30 21.25 -7.82 -3.09
C PRO A 30 20.47 -9.01 -3.63
N ILE A 31 21.04 -9.77 -4.58
CA ILE A 31 20.39 -10.92 -5.22
C ILE A 31 20.29 -12.08 -4.24
N THR A 32 21.39 -12.42 -3.55
CA THR A 32 21.39 -13.51 -2.58
C THR A 32 20.42 -13.24 -1.44
N ASN A 33 20.34 -11.99 -0.97
CA ASN A 33 19.36 -11.60 0.05
C ASN A 33 17.92 -11.74 -0.47
N HIS A 34 17.65 -11.28 -1.69
CA HIS A 34 16.33 -11.41 -2.31
C HIS A 34 15.94 -12.88 -2.53
N CYS A 35 16.83 -13.70 -3.08
CA CYS A 35 16.59 -15.13 -3.27
C CYS A 35 16.36 -15.85 -1.93
N THR A 36 17.12 -15.50 -0.90
CA THR A 36 16.93 -16.08 0.44
C THR A 36 15.56 -15.75 1.01
N LEU A 37 15.11 -14.49 0.86
CA LEU A 37 13.77 -14.08 1.30
C LEU A 37 12.66 -14.78 0.49
N LEU A 38 12.83 -14.95 -0.82
CA LEU A 38 11.88 -15.71 -1.66
C LEU A 38 11.81 -17.18 -1.26
N MET A 39 12.95 -17.82 -0.99
CA MET A 39 13.00 -19.20 -0.52
C MET A 39 12.30 -19.34 0.83
N PHE A 40 12.55 -18.42 1.76
CA PHE A 40 11.87 -18.41 3.06
C PHE A 40 10.35 -18.21 2.90
N GLY A 41 9.93 -17.27 2.04
CA GLY A 41 8.53 -17.06 1.70
C GLY A 41 7.88 -18.29 1.07
N PHE A 42 8.61 -19.00 0.21
CA PHE A 42 8.14 -20.27 -0.39
C PHE A 42 7.92 -21.35 0.67
N VAL A 43 8.86 -21.52 1.58
CA VAL A 43 8.74 -22.49 2.70
C VAL A 43 7.53 -22.18 3.56
N ILE A 44 7.33 -20.90 3.93
CA ILE A 44 6.15 -20.47 4.69
C ILE A 44 4.86 -20.77 3.91
N THR A 45 4.83 -20.44 2.62
CA THR A 45 3.67 -20.70 1.77
C THR A 45 3.34 -22.19 1.72
N TRP A 46 4.36 -23.04 1.59
CA TRP A 46 4.20 -24.49 1.59
C TRP A 46 3.68 -25.02 2.93
N ILE A 47 4.19 -24.52 4.05
CA ILE A 47 3.69 -24.87 5.39
C ILE A 47 2.23 -24.44 5.54
N VAL A 48 1.90 -23.19 5.20
CA VAL A 48 0.55 -22.65 5.31
C VAL A 48 -0.44 -23.39 4.42
N HIS A 49 -0.01 -23.82 3.21
CA HIS A 49 -0.83 -24.62 2.30
C HIS A 49 -1.27 -25.96 2.91
N ASN A 50 -0.43 -26.56 3.77
CA ASN A 50 -0.75 -27.83 4.43
C ASN A 50 -1.61 -27.68 5.69
N ILE A 51 -1.86 -26.44 6.16
CA ILE A 51 -2.69 -26.17 7.34
C ILE A 51 -4.17 -26.22 6.95
N SER A 52 -4.97 -26.95 7.70
CA SER A 52 -6.41 -27.01 7.52
C SER A 52 -7.06 -25.63 7.69
N CYS A 53 -7.93 -25.24 6.75
CA CYS A 53 -8.67 -23.96 6.77
C CYS A 53 -9.45 -23.70 8.07
N LYS A 54 -9.73 -24.72 8.85
CA LYS A 54 -10.41 -24.61 10.15
C LYS A 54 -9.64 -23.72 11.14
N TRP A 55 -8.33 -23.77 11.11
CA TRP A 55 -7.47 -22.99 12.01
C TRP A 55 -7.45 -21.50 11.68
N PHE A 56 -7.64 -21.15 10.41
CA PHE A 56 -7.69 -19.74 9.99
C PHE A 56 -8.87 -18.97 10.58
N LYS A 57 -9.90 -19.66 11.09
CA LYS A 57 -11.04 -19.02 11.78
C LYS A 57 -10.65 -18.31 13.08
N VAL A 58 -9.55 -18.72 13.69
CA VAL A 58 -9.06 -18.15 14.96
C VAL A 58 -8.15 -16.93 14.70
N LEU A 59 -7.53 -16.86 13.52
CA LEU A 59 -6.57 -15.81 13.18
C LEU A 59 -7.08 -14.38 13.40
N PRO A 60 -8.28 -13.97 13.00
CA PRO A 60 -8.74 -12.60 13.21
C PRO A 60 -8.83 -12.21 14.68
N ILE A 61 -9.14 -13.16 15.56
CA ILE A 61 -9.25 -12.91 17.02
C ILE A 61 -7.88 -12.52 17.59
N LEU A 62 -6.80 -13.06 17.03
CA LEU A 62 -5.44 -12.77 17.44
C LEU A 62 -4.86 -11.56 16.66
N LEU A 63 -5.02 -11.56 15.33
CA LEU A 63 -4.36 -10.58 14.46
C LEU A 63 -4.93 -9.17 14.60
N LEU A 64 -6.26 -9.02 14.81
CA LEU A 64 -6.88 -7.70 14.93
C LEU A 64 -6.42 -6.93 16.18
N PRO A 65 -6.48 -7.49 17.42
CA PRO A 65 -5.99 -6.76 18.57
C PRO A 65 -4.47 -6.58 18.54
N LEU A 66 -3.72 -7.56 18.02
CA LEU A 66 -2.27 -7.43 17.86
C LEU A 66 -1.92 -6.29 16.90
N SER A 67 -2.55 -6.23 15.74
CA SER A 67 -2.31 -5.15 14.77
C SER A 67 -2.74 -3.80 15.30
N ALA A 68 -3.86 -3.72 16.02
CA ALA A 68 -4.31 -2.48 16.65
C ALA A 68 -3.29 -1.99 17.69
N ALA A 69 -2.78 -2.89 18.54
CA ALA A 69 -1.77 -2.56 19.54
C ALA A 69 -0.45 -2.08 18.90
N LEU A 70 0.02 -2.78 17.85
CA LEU A 70 1.24 -2.41 17.13
C LEU A 70 1.08 -1.09 16.36
N LEU A 71 -0.07 -0.83 15.74
CA LEU A 71 -0.34 0.43 15.06
C LEU A 71 -0.44 1.60 16.06
N LEU A 72 -1.06 1.40 17.22
CA LEU A 72 -1.08 2.39 18.30
C LEU A 72 0.33 2.64 18.85
N TYR A 73 1.12 1.59 19.05
CA TYR A 73 2.52 1.74 19.45
C TYR A 73 3.33 2.55 18.43
N LEU A 74 3.20 2.26 17.15
CA LEU A 74 3.83 3.04 16.07
C LEU A 74 3.42 4.51 16.08
N THR A 75 2.15 4.77 16.31
CA THR A 75 1.62 6.13 16.40
C THR A 75 2.23 6.91 17.55
N ALA A 76 2.52 6.25 18.67
CA ALA A 76 3.06 6.87 19.89
C ALA A 76 4.60 6.99 19.87
N TYR A 77 5.29 5.97 19.36
CA TYR A 77 6.75 5.82 19.53
C TYR A 77 7.49 5.55 18.22
N GLY A 78 6.81 5.54 17.08
CA GLY A 78 7.42 5.17 15.80
C GLY A 78 8.48 6.15 15.34
N VAL A 79 9.59 5.62 14.80
CA VAL A 79 10.62 6.41 14.13
C VAL A 79 10.06 6.93 12.80
N LEU A 80 10.10 8.24 12.61
CA LEU A 80 9.62 8.88 11.39
C LEU A 80 10.60 8.61 10.24
N THR A 81 10.14 7.90 9.25
CA THR A 81 10.82 7.77 7.95
C THR A 81 9.90 8.36 6.88
N ASN A 82 10.34 9.40 6.18
CA ASN A 82 9.53 10.15 5.21
C ASN A 82 8.19 10.65 5.82
N ASP A 83 8.25 11.28 7.00
CA ASP A 83 7.11 11.81 7.75
C ASP A 83 6.05 10.76 8.18
N ALA A 84 6.37 9.47 8.14
CA ALA A 84 5.51 8.41 8.65
C ALA A 84 6.29 7.30 9.33
N ALA A 85 5.82 6.90 10.51
CA ALA A 85 6.29 5.70 11.18
C ALA A 85 5.55 4.49 10.59
N ARG A 86 6.19 3.74 9.69
CA ARG A 86 5.55 2.60 9.00
C ARG A 86 6.16 1.26 9.36
N TRP A 87 7.40 1.27 9.78
CA TRP A 87 8.22 0.08 9.94
C TRP A 87 8.73 -0.07 11.36
N ILE A 88 8.68 -1.29 11.87
CA ILE A 88 9.30 -1.67 13.14
C ILE A 88 10.51 -2.55 12.79
N PRO A 89 11.75 -2.17 13.16
CA PRO A 89 12.90 -3.03 12.99
C PRO A 89 12.84 -4.17 14.02
N ILE A 90 12.72 -5.41 13.55
CA ILE A 90 12.72 -6.62 14.38
C ILE A 90 13.81 -7.53 13.84
N LEU A 91 14.82 -7.85 14.64
CA LEU A 91 15.91 -8.77 14.31
C LEU A 91 16.60 -8.48 12.94
N GLY A 92 16.73 -7.20 12.57
CA GLY A 92 17.32 -6.80 11.29
C GLY A 92 16.35 -6.80 10.10
N PHE A 93 15.11 -7.22 10.30
CA PHE A 93 14.04 -7.11 9.28
C PHE A 93 13.15 -5.93 9.57
N GLN A 94 12.66 -5.28 8.52
CA GLN A 94 11.66 -4.23 8.64
C GLN A 94 10.27 -4.86 8.58
N PHE A 95 9.54 -4.75 9.67
CA PHE A 95 8.20 -5.31 9.81
C PHE A 95 7.15 -4.20 9.75
N GLN A 96 6.11 -4.38 8.94
CA GLN A 96 5.01 -3.41 8.79
C GLN A 96 3.74 -3.93 9.47
N PRO A 97 3.31 -3.35 10.60
CA PRO A 97 2.12 -3.80 11.34
C PRO A 97 0.81 -3.75 10.55
N SER A 98 0.70 -2.84 9.58
CA SER A 98 -0.48 -2.76 8.73
C SER A 98 -0.73 -4.03 7.89
N GLU A 99 0.31 -4.83 7.59
CA GLU A 99 0.16 -6.10 6.89
C GLU A 99 -0.64 -7.11 7.71
N ILE A 100 -0.34 -7.19 9.02
CA ILE A 100 -1.14 -8.02 9.95
C ILE A 100 -2.57 -7.53 10.02
N GLY A 101 -2.76 -6.20 10.11
CA GLY A 101 -4.09 -5.59 10.14
C GLY A 101 -4.92 -5.93 8.90
N LYS A 102 -4.33 -5.84 7.72
CA LYS A 102 -4.98 -6.22 6.45
C LYS A 102 -5.43 -7.68 6.46
N MET A 103 -4.54 -8.60 6.83
CA MET A 103 -4.88 -10.03 6.93
C MET A 103 -6.01 -10.27 7.92
N GLY A 104 -5.92 -9.68 9.12
CA GLY A 104 -6.93 -9.81 10.16
C GLY A 104 -8.31 -9.33 9.71
N VAL A 105 -8.38 -8.17 9.04
CA VAL A 105 -9.63 -7.61 8.50
C VAL A 105 -10.20 -8.51 7.41
N ILE A 106 -9.41 -8.90 6.40
CA ILE A 106 -9.89 -9.70 5.27
C ILE A 106 -10.45 -11.05 5.76
N ILE A 107 -9.71 -11.76 6.59
CA ILE A 107 -10.16 -13.05 7.12
C ILE A 107 -11.38 -12.86 8.05
N GLY A 108 -11.36 -11.83 8.90
CA GLY A 108 -12.48 -11.52 9.80
C GLY A 108 -13.77 -11.18 9.06
N VAL A 109 -13.68 -10.35 8.02
CA VAL A 109 -14.81 -9.99 7.16
C VAL A 109 -15.35 -11.23 6.43
N ALA A 110 -14.47 -12.06 5.85
CA ALA A 110 -14.85 -13.30 5.19
C ALA A 110 -15.62 -14.24 6.15
N LEU A 111 -15.15 -14.37 7.39
CA LEU A 111 -15.82 -15.19 8.41
C LEU A 111 -17.20 -14.65 8.79
N ILE A 112 -17.33 -13.33 8.99
CA ILE A 112 -18.63 -12.72 9.31
C ILE A 112 -19.60 -12.95 8.16
N LEU A 113 -19.17 -12.65 6.93
CA LEU A 113 -20.01 -12.80 5.75
C LEU A 113 -20.45 -14.27 5.55
N SER A 114 -19.53 -15.23 5.73
CA SER A 114 -19.87 -16.66 5.56
C SER A 114 -20.80 -17.19 6.63
N LYS A 115 -20.68 -16.73 7.89
CA LYS A 115 -21.52 -17.19 9.00
C LYS A 115 -22.91 -16.53 9.04
N MET A 116 -23.04 -15.37 8.44
CA MET A 116 -24.27 -14.56 8.50
C MET A 116 -25.01 -14.53 7.16
N GLN A 117 -24.80 -15.53 6.30
CA GLN A 117 -25.58 -15.71 5.09
C GLN A 117 -26.98 -16.23 5.44
N GLU A 118 -27.97 -15.67 4.78
CA GLU A 118 -29.35 -16.14 4.70
C GLU A 118 -29.62 -16.58 3.26
N GLU A 119 -30.77 -17.16 2.97
CA GLU A 119 -31.06 -17.77 1.65
C GLU A 119 -30.75 -16.86 0.45
N ASN A 120 -31.14 -15.59 0.52
CA ASN A 120 -30.98 -14.65 -0.60
C ASN A 120 -30.01 -13.49 -0.33
N THR A 121 -29.80 -13.12 0.94
CA THR A 121 -28.96 -11.97 1.33
C THR A 121 -28.22 -12.25 2.63
N ALA A 122 -27.17 -11.50 2.90
CA ALA A 122 -26.58 -11.53 4.23
C ALA A 122 -27.49 -10.84 5.26
N ASN A 123 -27.44 -11.31 6.50
CA ASN A 123 -28.16 -10.70 7.62
C ASN A 123 -27.80 -9.22 7.76
N LYS A 124 -28.79 -8.36 8.02
CA LYS A 124 -28.59 -6.92 8.19
C LYS A 124 -27.55 -6.56 9.27
N LYS A 125 -27.35 -7.42 10.27
CA LYS A 125 -26.33 -7.25 11.31
C LYS A 125 -24.92 -7.47 10.79
N ALA A 126 -24.73 -8.27 9.74
CA ALA A 126 -23.42 -8.54 9.15
C ALA A 126 -22.71 -7.24 8.73
N PHE A 127 -23.44 -6.31 8.14
CA PHE A 127 -22.94 -4.99 7.76
C PHE A 127 -22.31 -4.25 8.94
N ARG A 128 -22.98 -4.23 10.10
CA ARG A 128 -22.45 -3.57 11.30
C ARG A 128 -21.18 -4.23 11.81
N TYR A 129 -21.14 -5.55 11.86
CA TYR A 129 -19.97 -6.29 12.34
C TYR A 129 -18.76 -6.11 11.41
N VAL A 130 -18.99 -6.10 10.11
CA VAL A 130 -17.93 -5.81 9.13
C VAL A 130 -17.35 -4.40 9.37
N LEU A 131 -18.20 -3.39 9.55
CA LEU A 131 -17.74 -2.02 9.81
C LEU A 131 -17.03 -1.89 11.17
N ILE A 132 -17.50 -2.56 12.21
CA ILE A 132 -16.86 -2.55 13.54
C ILE A 132 -15.44 -3.10 13.48
N ILE A 133 -15.18 -4.10 12.65
CA ILE A 133 -13.85 -4.69 12.50
C ILE A 133 -12.97 -3.85 11.56
N SER A 134 -13.52 -3.42 10.42
CA SER A 134 -12.72 -2.79 9.37
C SER A 134 -12.41 -1.31 9.63
N LEU A 135 -13.38 -0.52 10.12
CA LEU A 135 -13.17 0.92 10.29
C LEU A 135 -12.07 1.30 11.28
N PRO A 136 -11.97 0.69 12.48
CA PRO A 136 -10.90 1.04 13.42
C PRO A 136 -9.51 0.75 12.85
N ILE A 137 -9.34 -0.41 12.22
CA ILE A 137 -8.05 -0.79 11.62
C ILE A 137 -7.73 0.12 10.44
N CYS A 138 -8.70 0.40 9.56
CA CYS A 138 -8.52 1.34 8.46
C CYS A 138 -8.16 2.75 8.96
N ALA A 139 -8.78 3.22 10.03
CA ALA A 139 -8.48 4.53 10.62
C ALA A 139 -7.06 4.61 11.19
N LEU A 140 -6.60 3.56 11.86
CA LEU A 140 -5.22 3.47 12.35
C LEU A 140 -4.22 3.43 11.19
N ILE A 141 -4.48 2.61 10.17
CA ILE A 141 -3.63 2.53 8.97
C ILE A 141 -3.64 3.86 8.21
N PHE A 142 -4.79 4.54 8.13
CA PHE A 142 -4.91 5.82 7.41
C PHE A 142 -3.95 6.89 7.92
N ARG A 143 -3.69 6.88 9.21
CA ARG A 143 -2.73 7.78 9.85
C ARG A 143 -1.31 7.60 9.31
N GLU A 144 -0.93 6.36 9.02
CA GLU A 144 0.41 5.97 8.56
C GLU A 144 0.49 5.94 7.03
N ASN A 145 -0.54 5.39 6.40
CA ASN A 145 -0.62 5.21 4.96
C ASN A 145 -2.05 5.26 4.45
N GLY A 146 -2.48 6.47 4.00
CA GLY A 146 -3.83 6.70 3.50
C GLY A 146 -4.20 5.84 2.29
N SER A 147 -3.27 5.62 1.37
CA SER A 147 -3.52 4.80 0.17
C SER A 147 -3.80 3.34 0.54
N THR A 148 -3.02 2.77 1.47
CA THR A 148 -3.22 1.40 1.95
C THR A 148 -4.55 1.24 2.69
N ALA A 149 -4.93 2.24 3.51
CA ALA A 149 -6.21 2.22 4.20
C ALA A 149 -7.41 2.28 3.23
N LEU A 150 -7.33 3.14 2.22
CA LEU A 150 -8.35 3.23 1.17
C LEU A 150 -8.47 1.93 0.37
N LEU A 151 -7.33 1.32 0.02
CA LEU A 151 -7.30 0.04 -0.67
C LEU A 151 -7.94 -1.07 0.17
N LEU A 152 -7.58 -1.19 1.46
CA LEU A 152 -8.17 -2.17 2.37
C LEU A 152 -9.68 -1.96 2.51
N PHE A 153 -10.11 -0.72 2.64
CA PHE A 153 -11.53 -0.40 2.71
C PHE A 153 -12.25 -0.72 1.41
N GLY A 154 -11.65 -0.44 0.25
CA GLY A 154 -12.15 -0.82 -1.07
C GLY A 154 -12.33 -2.33 -1.21
N VAL A 155 -11.32 -3.12 -0.79
CA VAL A 155 -11.42 -4.59 -0.74
C VAL A 155 -12.56 -5.03 0.17
N THR A 156 -12.72 -4.41 1.34
CA THR A 156 -13.83 -4.70 2.27
C THR A 156 -15.19 -4.41 1.62
N MET A 157 -15.32 -3.33 0.86
CA MET A 157 -16.53 -2.99 0.11
C MET A 157 -16.85 -4.05 -0.95
N ILE A 158 -15.85 -4.51 -1.71
CA ILE A 158 -16.01 -5.58 -2.70
C ILE A 158 -16.43 -6.88 -2.01
N MET A 159 -15.81 -7.22 -0.89
CA MET A 159 -16.20 -8.40 -0.10
C MET A 159 -17.64 -8.32 0.40
N MET A 160 -18.09 -7.16 0.87
CA MET A 160 -19.49 -6.94 1.26
C MET A 160 -20.46 -7.10 0.08
N PHE A 161 -20.08 -6.64 -1.10
CA PHE A 161 -20.85 -6.80 -2.32
C PHE A 161 -20.96 -8.28 -2.72
N ILE A 162 -19.85 -9.01 -2.78
CA ILE A 162 -19.81 -10.45 -3.05
C ILE A 162 -20.57 -11.22 -1.97
N GLY A 163 -20.46 -10.80 -0.69
CA GLY A 163 -21.15 -11.36 0.46
C GLY A 163 -22.64 -11.02 0.53
N ARG A 164 -23.22 -10.43 -0.51
CA ARG A 164 -24.65 -10.13 -0.65
C ARG A 164 -25.21 -9.27 0.49
N ILE A 165 -24.46 -8.31 0.98
CA ILE A 165 -24.97 -7.31 1.91
C ILE A 165 -26.13 -6.54 1.23
N PRO A 166 -27.24 -6.26 1.92
CA PRO A 166 -28.38 -5.56 1.36
C PRO A 166 -27.99 -4.24 0.68
N TRP A 167 -28.38 -4.06 -0.58
CA TRP A 167 -27.99 -2.90 -1.41
C TRP A 167 -28.29 -1.55 -0.74
N LYS A 168 -29.39 -1.47 0.01
CA LYS A 168 -29.75 -0.23 0.74
C LYS A 168 -28.67 0.19 1.75
N GLN A 169 -28.00 -0.76 2.39
CA GLN A 169 -26.92 -0.47 3.34
C GLN A 169 -25.63 -0.07 2.60
N MET A 170 -25.32 -0.75 1.50
CA MET A 170 -24.19 -0.40 0.63
C MET A 170 -24.36 1.00 0.03
N ALA A 171 -25.52 1.34 -0.49
CA ALA A 171 -25.81 2.66 -1.06
C ALA A 171 -25.69 3.78 -0.01
N LYS A 172 -26.15 3.55 1.24
CA LYS A 172 -25.96 4.50 2.35
C LYS A 172 -24.48 4.72 2.67
N LEU A 173 -23.69 3.64 2.68
CA LEU A 173 -22.24 3.72 2.93
C LEU A 173 -21.53 4.48 1.82
N ILE A 174 -21.82 4.16 0.56
CA ILE A 174 -21.26 4.86 -0.61
C ILE A 174 -21.63 6.36 -0.57
N GLY A 175 -22.91 6.66 -0.31
CA GLY A 175 -23.36 8.05 -0.18
C GLY A 175 -22.64 8.81 0.93
N ALA A 176 -22.45 8.18 2.11
CA ALA A 176 -21.71 8.76 3.21
C ALA A 176 -20.22 9.01 2.83
N LEU A 177 -19.59 8.06 2.15
CA LEU A 177 -18.21 8.20 1.67
C LEU A 177 -18.07 9.33 0.63
N CYS A 178 -19.00 9.41 -0.32
CA CYS A 178 -19.02 10.51 -1.30
C CYS A 178 -19.17 11.86 -0.59
N LEU A 179 -20.05 11.95 0.40
CA LEU A 179 -20.23 13.18 1.18
C LEU A 179 -18.94 13.56 1.92
N ILE A 180 -18.31 12.60 2.61
CA ILE A 180 -17.03 12.81 3.31
C ILE A 180 -15.94 13.25 2.31
N ALA A 181 -15.87 12.62 1.14
CA ALA A 181 -14.90 12.97 0.11
C ALA A 181 -15.13 14.38 -0.43
N ILE A 182 -16.38 14.79 -0.68
CA ILE A 182 -16.73 16.14 -1.13
C ILE A 182 -16.38 17.17 -0.07
N VAL A 183 -16.80 16.94 1.18
CA VAL A 183 -16.50 17.85 2.31
C VAL A 183 -14.99 17.94 2.54
N GLY A 184 -14.30 16.79 2.50
CA GLY A 184 -12.85 16.74 2.64
C GLY A 184 -12.12 17.49 1.52
N PHE A 185 -12.57 17.32 0.28
CA PHE A 185 -12.01 18.03 -0.88
C PHE A 185 -12.22 19.54 -0.77
N LEU A 186 -13.42 19.98 -0.43
CA LEU A 186 -13.72 21.39 -0.22
C LEU A 186 -12.91 21.98 0.95
N SER A 187 -12.81 21.24 2.05
CA SER A 187 -12.00 21.66 3.22
C SER A 187 -10.52 21.82 2.84
N ILE A 188 -9.95 20.86 2.13
CA ILE A 188 -8.54 20.91 1.68
C ILE A 188 -8.32 22.10 0.74
N ARG A 189 -9.29 22.44 -0.12
CA ARG A 189 -9.15 23.56 -1.06
C ARG A 189 -9.20 24.94 -0.39
N TYR A 190 -10.04 25.11 0.63
CA TYR A 190 -10.32 26.43 1.22
C TYR A 190 -9.57 26.71 2.53
N ILE A 191 -9.05 25.68 3.22
CA ILE A 191 -8.33 25.84 4.47
C ILE A 191 -6.84 26.10 4.19
N PRO A 192 -6.21 27.12 4.83
CA PRO A 192 -4.78 27.36 4.69
C PRO A 192 -3.92 26.17 5.11
N ALA A 193 -2.80 25.95 4.40
CA ALA A 193 -1.89 24.83 4.64
C ALA A 193 -1.37 24.78 6.08
N ASP A 194 -1.12 25.94 6.70
CA ASP A 194 -0.64 26.04 8.07
C ASP A 194 -1.64 25.46 9.08
N THR A 195 -2.93 25.72 8.89
CA THR A 195 -4.00 25.17 9.74
C THR A 195 -4.13 23.66 9.55
N LEU A 196 -3.99 23.17 8.31
CA LEU A 196 -4.01 21.74 7.99
C LEU A 196 -2.81 20.99 8.62
N ALA A 197 -1.65 21.63 8.69
CA ALA A 197 -0.44 21.06 9.31
C ALA A 197 -0.63 20.77 10.81
N HIS A 198 -1.43 21.57 11.51
CA HIS A 198 -1.77 21.32 12.92
C HIS A 198 -2.65 20.07 13.12
N VAL A 199 -3.48 19.73 12.14
CA VAL A 199 -4.35 18.53 12.20
C VAL A 199 -3.57 17.27 11.80
N SER A 200 -2.81 17.34 10.72
CA SER A 200 -1.92 16.24 10.29
C SER A 200 -0.83 16.77 9.36
N ARG A 201 0.41 16.34 9.59
CA ARG A 201 1.58 16.69 8.76
C ARG A 201 1.44 16.31 7.29
N ARG A 202 0.51 15.41 6.96
CA ARG A 202 0.27 14.93 5.59
C ARG A 202 -0.77 15.71 4.81
N LEU A 203 -1.65 16.44 5.49
CA LEU A 203 -2.71 17.20 4.82
C LEU A 203 -2.16 18.26 3.87
N PRO A 204 -1.12 19.03 4.20
CA PRO A 204 -0.51 19.97 3.26
C PRO A 204 0.06 19.29 2.00
N THR A 205 0.68 18.11 2.15
CA THR A 205 1.19 17.34 1.01
C THR A 205 0.05 16.81 0.13
N MET A 206 -1.07 16.40 0.72
CA MET A 206 -2.26 16.02 -0.05
C MET A 206 -2.88 17.24 -0.75
N GLN A 207 -2.93 18.38 -0.08
CA GLN A 207 -3.40 19.64 -0.65
C GLN A 207 -2.57 20.03 -1.88
N SER A 208 -1.26 20.03 -1.79
CA SER A 208 -0.37 20.38 -2.89
C SER A 208 -0.53 19.42 -4.08
N ARG A 209 -0.70 18.12 -3.83
CA ARG A 209 -0.96 17.13 -4.89
C ARG A 209 -2.28 17.36 -5.60
N ILE A 210 -3.34 17.69 -4.85
CA ILE A 210 -4.66 17.98 -5.40
C ILE A 210 -4.61 19.27 -6.22
N ILE A 211 -4.06 20.34 -5.66
CA ILE A 211 -3.95 21.64 -6.35
C ILE A 211 -3.12 21.46 -7.65
N ASN A 212 -1.94 20.85 -7.55
CA ASN A 212 -1.07 20.62 -8.71
C ASN A 212 -1.69 19.70 -9.78
N HIS A 213 -2.67 18.87 -9.41
CA HIS A 213 -3.36 18.00 -10.37
C HIS A 213 -4.46 18.73 -11.13
N PHE A 214 -5.13 19.69 -10.48
CA PHE A 214 -6.25 20.46 -11.07
C PHE A 214 -5.83 21.83 -11.64
N GLU A 215 -4.69 22.37 -11.21
CA GLU A 215 -4.09 23.49 -11.91
C GLU A 215 -3.49 22.94 -13.21
N ASP A 216 -4.00 23.43 -14.34
CA ASP A 216 -3.41 23.14 -15.64
C ASP A 216 -1.90 23.43 -15.54
N LYS A 217 -1.11 22.38 -15.52
CA LYS A 217 0.34 22.53 -15.69
C LYS A 217 0.49 23.18 -17.06
N LYS A 218 0.71 24.49 -17.10
CA LYS A 218 1.26 25.14 -18.29
C LYS A 218 2.39 24.23 -18.74
N ALA A 219 2.32 23.77 -19.97
CA ALA A 219 3.38 22.96 -20.54
C ALA A 219 4.70 23.63 -20.21
N ILE A 220 5.46 23.02 -19.27
CA ILE A 220 6.74 23.57 -18.84
C ILE A 220 7.58 23.66 -20.10
N THR A 221 7.98 24.85 -20.47
CA THR A 221 8.87 25.02 -21.63
C THR A 221 10.19 24.32 -21.32
N PRO A 222 10.87 23.74 -22.33
CA PRO A 222 12.16 23.08 -22.10
C PRO A 222 13.20 23.95 -21.35
N ALA A 223 13.05 25.27 -21.41
CA ALA A 223 13.92 26.24 -20.74
C ALA A 223 13.61 26.41 -19.24
N GLU A 224 12.39 26.08 -18.80
CA GLU A 224 11.93 26.17 -17.41
C GLU A 224 11.99 24.83 -16.68
N PHE A 225 12.39 23.76 -17.38
CA PHE A 225 12.45 22.41 -16.82
C PHE A 225 13.69 22.27 -15.91
N ASP A 226 13.45 22.15 -14.60
CA ASP A 226 14.50 21.97 -13.60
C ASP A 226 14.71 20.46 -13.37
N ILE A 227 15.77 19.92 -13.97
CA ILE A 227 16.11 18.50 -13.87
C ILE A 227 16.32 18.07 -12.42
N ASP A 228 16.83 18.95 -11.55
CA ASP A 228 17.12 18.61 -10.15
C ASP A 228 15.87 18.47 -9.29
N LYS A 229 14.83 19.26 -9.57
CA LYS A 229 13.56 19.19 -8.82
C LYS A 229 12.70 18.01 -9.22
N ASP A 230 12.65 17.69 -10.51
CA ASP A 230 11.80 16.63 -11.08
C ASP A 230 12.63 15.46 -11.63
N ALA A 231 13.84 15.27 -11.14
CA ALA A 231 14.80 14.27 -11.64
C ALA A 231 14.21 12.87 -11.79
N GLN A 232 13.45 12.39 -10.81
CA GLN A 232 12.82 11.07 -10.88
C GLN A 232 11.82 10.95 -12.04
N VAL A 233 10.95 11.95 -12.21
CA VAL A 233 9.95 11.96 -13.29
C VAL A 233 10.61 12.12 -14.64
N ALA A 234 11.64 12.98 -14.72
CA ALA A 234 12.41 13.20 -15.93
C ALA A 234 13.11 11.92 -16.42
N HIS A 235 13.89 11.28 -15.55
CA HIS A 235 14.60 10.05 -15.90
C HIS A 235 13.65 8.89 -16.19
N ALA A 236 12.52 8.78 -15.48
CA ALA A 236 11.49 7.80 -15.80
C ALA A 236 10.90 8.02 -17.21
N ASN A 237 10.58 9.25 -17.56
CA ASN A 237 10.08 9.59 -18.90
C ASN A 237 11.12 9.33 -19.99
N ILE A 238 12.41 9.66 -19.75
CA ILE A 238 13.50 9.36 -20.67
C ILE A 238 13.66 7.84 -20.83
N ALA A 239 13.59 7.08 -19.74
CA ALA A 239 13.63 5.61 -19.77
C ALA A 239 12.51 5.04 -20.65
N ILE A 240 11.27 5.50 -20.45
CA ILE A 240 10.11 5.08 -21.25
C ILE A 240 10.29 5.48 -22.71
N ALA A 241 10.64 6.73 -23.00
CA ALA A 241 10.80 7.22 -24.36
C ALA A 241 11.94 6.53 -25.12
N SER A 242 13.02 6.19 -24.43
CA SER A 242 14.19 5.52 -25.02
C SER A 242 14.07 4.01 -25.12
N SER A 243 13.07 3.41 -24.49
CA SER A 243 12.91 1.94 -24.42
C SER A 243 12.33 1.32 -25.69
N ASN A 244 11.71 2.09 -26.58
CA ASN A 244 10.91 1.59 -27.71
C ASN A 244 9.80 0.62 -27.24
N VAL A 245 9.26 -0.20 -28.15
CA VAL A 245 8.12 -1.12 -27.89
C VAL A 245 8.55 -2.35 -27.04
N ILE A 246 9.78 -2.83 -27.24
CA ILE A 246 10.24 -4.11 -26.65
C ILE A 246 11.02 -3.88 -25.34
N GLY A 247 11.46 -2.64 -25.08
CA GLY A 247 12.36 -2.34 -23.98
C GLY A 247 13.83 -2.59 -24.33
N LYS A 248 14.74 -2.17 -23.43
CA LYS A 248 16.20 -2.33 -23.60
C LYS A 248 16.74 -3.63 -23.03
N MET A 249 15.91 -4.53 -22.55
CA MET A 249 16.25 -5.76 -21.84
C MET A 249 16.82 -5.51 -20.43
N PRO A 250 16.73 -6.50 -19.51
CA PRO A 250 17.25 -6.37 -18.16
C PRO A 250 18.74 -5.98 -18.14
N GLY A 251 19.11 -5.04 -17.32
CA GLY A 251 20.49 -4.60 -17.15
C GLY A 251 20.99 -3.52 -18.13
N ASN A 252 20.27 -3.21 -19.20
CA ASN A 252 20.76 -2.31 -20.27
C ASN A 252 20.23 -0.87 -20.19
N SER A 253 19.43 -0.53 -19.19
CA SER A 253 18.94 0.84 -19.01
C SER A 253 19.96 1.70 -18.26
N VAL A 254 20.41 2.76 -18.88
CA VAL A 254 21.31 3.75 -18.24
C VAL A 254 20.55 4.58 -17.21
N GLU A 255 19.26 4.86 -17.45
CA GLU A 255 18.44 5.71 -16.59
C GLU A 255 18.22 5.16 -15.18
N ARG A 256 18.35 3.84 -14.99
CA ARG A 256 18.28 3.21 -13.66
C ARG A 256 19.33 3.76 -12.68
N ASP A 257 20.50 4.15 -13.19
CA ASP A 257 21.61 4.61 -12.36
C ASP A 257 21.38 6.03 -11.82
N PHE A 258 20.49 6.77 -12.46
CA PHE A 258 20.06 8.12 -12.05
C PHE A 258 18.80 8.12 -11.18
N LEU A 259 18.08 7.01 -11.12
CA LEU A 259 16.87 6.87 -10.30
C LEU A 259 17.23 6.37 -8.90
N SER A 260 17.01 7.18 -7.88
CA SER A 260 17.37 6.85 -6.48
C SER A 260 16.64 5.63 -5.92
N GLN A 261 15.45 5.31 -6.45
CA GLN A 261 14.57 4.20 -6.02
C GLN A 261 14.35 3.20 -7.17
N ALA A 262 15.31 3.07 -8.09
CA ALA A 262 15.16 2.20 -9.26
C ALA A 262 14.86 0.75 -8.90
N PHE A 263 15.40 0.26 -7.78
CA PHE A 263 15.24 -1.13 -7.34
C PHE A 263 13.91 -1.41 -6.58
N SER A 264 13.11 -0.39 -6.29
CA SER A 264 11.85 -0.54 -5.55
C SER A 264 10.65 0.07 -6.27
N ASP A 265 10.79 1.26 -6.82
CA ASP A 265 9.67 2.05 -7.31
C ASP A 265 9.62 2.15 -8.84
N PHE A 266 10.74 1.88 -9.53
CA PHE A 266 10.90 2.05 -10.98
C PHE A 266 11.51 0.82 -11.67
N ILE A 267 11.19 -0.36 -11.18
CA ILE A 267 11.62 -1.63 -11.79
C ILE A 267 10.89 -1.88 -13.12
#